data_61bfdaa115bebcbace448450533962a1
#
_entry.id   61bfdaa115bebcbace448450533962a1
#
_cell.length_a   1.000
_cell.length_b   1.000
_cell.length_c   1.000
_cell.angle_alpha   90.00
_cell.angle_beta   90.00
_cell.angle_gamma   90.00
#
_symmetry.space_group_name_H-M   'P 1'
#
loop_
_entity.id
_entity.type
_entity.pdbx_description
1 polymer ?
#
loop_
_entity_poly.entity_id
_entity_poly.type
_entity_poly.pdbx_seq_one_letter_code
_entity_poly.pdbx_strand_id
1 'polypeptide(L)'
;MAVFLSLPPKQIGTTAKNKGYQVLSEKFLMPLIKDLPEKSSMIGDKNWNPSDKFWTIKVSAKNLRYITKDKKSPFTLINGKMGKGEAVYTVPDKKPIGIKFTTVNQSKTNTADQERGSSFIFGQSLNNNKKFKSWDDIVADKDTFPKLVRLFKGDVPFDWLISYYAQQKILLDEVQPVRVSKFNRDGGFMDFITKLISRKFKITKKDNWDPADIWIIHGDERQYINQIEQSMEGPHQTIGELNDILRGMFRRKEVMGVSLKKTGKVAYYEEVNLSGMIPDT
;
A
#
# COMPACT_ATOMS: atom_id res chain seq x y z
N MET A 1 -8.85 29.22 -22.58
CA MET A 1 -9.80 28.14 -22.98
C MET A 1 -8.97 27.03 -23.61
N ALA A 2 -8.86 25.87 -22.97
CA ALA A 2 -8.08 24.76 -23.51
C ALA A 2 -8.83 24.19 -24.74
N VAL A 3 -8.16 24.21 -25.90
CA VAL A 3 -8.71 23.61 -27.11
C VAL A 3 -8.32 22.16 -27.12
N PHE A 4 -9.26 21.29 -26.78
CA PHE A 4 -9.06 19.85 -26.88
C PHE A 4 -9.09 19.41 -28.34
N LEU A 5 -8.27 18.43 -28.69
CA LEU A 5 -8.34 17.76 -29.98
C LEU A 5 -9.74 17.13 -30.11
N SER A 6 -10.57 17.71 -30.95
CA SER A 6 -11.75 17.01 -31.41
C SER A 6 -11.28 15.91 -32.34
N LEU A 7 -11.17 14.69 -31.84
CA LEU A 7 -10.92 13.55 -32.70
C LEU A 7 -12.23 12.92 -33.09
N PRO A 8 -12.43 12.73 -34.37
CA PRO A 8 -13.57 12.04 -34.88
C PRO A 8 -13.43 10.56 -34.50
N PRO A 9 -14.25 9.72 -34.77
CA PRO A 9 -15.30 9.74 -35.74
C PRO A 9 -16.57 9.05 -35.26
N LYS A 10 -17.63 9.56 -35.69
CA LYS A 10 -18.95 8.92 -35.58
C LYS A 10 -19.12 7.65 -36.45
N GLN A 11 -18.11 7.17 -37.17
CA GLN A 11 -18.38 6.26 -38.29
C GLN A 11 -17.42 5.06 -38.46
N ILE A 12 -16.76 4.61 -37.41
CA ILE A 12 -15.85 3.47 -37.59
C ILE A 12 -16.49 2.21 -37.01
N GLY A 13 -16.80 1.23 -37.86
CA GLY A 13 -17.19 -0.14 -37.44
C GLY A 13 -16.13 -0.81 -36.58
N THR A 14 -16.44 -1.89 -35.89
CA THR A 14 -15.60 -2.43 -34.79
C THR A 14 -14.14 -2.68 -35.20
N THR A 15 -13.90 -3.18 -36.41
CA THR A 15 -12.54 -3.44 -36.93
C THR A 15 -11.81 -2.14 -37.30
N ALA A 16 -12.52 -1.19 -37.90
CA ALA A 16 -11.97 0.12 -38.22
C ALA A 16 -11.83 0.99 -36.96
N LYS A 17 -12.66 0.77 -35.95
CA LYS A 17 -12.51 1.36 -34.63
C LYS A 17 -11.20 0.94 -33.96
N ASN A 18 -10.86 -0.35 -34.00
CA ASN A 18 -9.58 -0.85 -33.48
C ASN A 18 -8.37 -0.27 -34.23
N LYS A 19 -8.45 -0.19 -35.54
CA LYS A 19 -7.42 0.40 -36.40
C LYS A 19 -7.31 1.92 -36.19
N GLY A 20 -8.43 2.60 -36.03
CA GLY A 20 -8.49 4.02 -35.68
C GLY A 20 -7.88 4.30 -34.32
N TYR A 21 -8.12 3.47 -33.30
CA TYR A 21 -7.49 3.56 -31.98
C TYR A 21 -5.98 3.35 -32.04
N GLN A 22 -5.49 2.43 -32.89
CA GLN A 22 -4.08 2.20 -33.04
C GLN A 22 -3.38 3.45 -33.61
N VAL A 23 -3.90 4.00 -34.69
CA VAL A 23 -3.37 5.23 -35.31
C VAL A 23 -3.41 6.42 -34.35
N LEU A 24 -4.50 6.58 -33.60
CA LEU A 24 -4.63 7.64 -32.60
C LEU A 24 -3.67 7.41 -31.43
N SER A 25 -3.49 6.18 -30.99
CA SER A 25 -2.53 5.84 -29.95
C SER A 25 -1.12 6.19 -30.38
N GLU A 26 -0.71 5.82 -31.59
CA GLU A 26 0.64 6.08 -32.10
C GLU A 26 0.89 7.58 -32.27
N LYS A 27 -0.07 8.29 -32.86
CA LYS A 27 0.10 9.71 -33.20
C LYS A 27 0.00 10.65 -32.00
N PHE A 28 -0.87 10.37 -31.04
CA PHE A 28 -1.22 11.29 -29.96
C PHE A 28 -0.84 10.78 -28.57
N LEU A 29 -1.03 9.50 -28.29
CA LEU A 29 -0.71 8.93 -26.99
C LEU A 29 0.76 8.54 -26.84
N MET A 30 1.44 8.17 -27.93
CA MET A 30 2.86 7.82 -27.84
C MET A 30 3.76 8.96 -27.38
N PRO A 31 3.58 10.22 -27.81
CA PRO A 31 4.32 11.34 -27.23
C PRO A 31 4.05 11.50 -25.75
N LEU A 32 2.78 11.43 -25.31
CA LEU A 32 2.40 11.47 -23.92
C LEU A 32 3.05 10.33 -23.12
N ILE A 33 3.05 9.12 -23.67
CA ILE A 33 3.70 7.94 -23.07
C ILE A 33 5.20 8.15 -22.88
N LYS A 34 5.87 8.78 -23.83
CA LYS A 34 7.31 9.03 -23.76
C LYS A 34 7.68 9.99 -22.63
N ASP A 35 6.81 10.93 -22.33
CA ASP A 35 7.05 11.95 -21.31
C ASP A 35 6.72 11.47 -19.89
N LEU A 36 6.10 10.32 -19.72
CA LEU A 36 5.79 9.80 -18.41
C LEU A 36 6.94 8.97 -17.82
N PRO A 37 7.20 9.06 -16.51
CA PRO A 37 8.30 8.36 -15.83
C PRO A 37 8.27 6.84 -15.97
N GLU A 38 7.07 6.25 -15.99
CA GLU A 38 6.87 4.80 -16.13
C GLU A 38 6.05 4.52 -17.39
N LYS A 39 6.63 3.76 -18.30
CA LYS A 39 6.06 3.54 -19.63
C LYS A 39 5.18 2.30 -19.74
N SER A 40 5.44 1.29 -18.89
CA SER A 40 4.85 -0.05 -19.03
C SER A 40 3.46 -0.21 -18.39
N SER A 41 3.17 0.52 -17.33
CA SER A 41 1.93 0.38 -16.54
C SER A 41 0.90 1.47 -16.82
N MET A 42 1.18 2.31 -17.77
CA MET A 42 0.54 3.60 -17.94
C MET A 42 -0.83 3.61 -18.54
N ILE A 43 -1.05 2.67 -19.39
CA ILE A 43 -2.22 2.67 -20.25
C ILE A 43 -2.77 1.26 -20.24
N GLY A 44 -3.48 0.93 -19.15
CA GLY A 44 -4.24 -0.29 -19.08
C GLY A 44 -5.36 -0.25 -20.12
N ASP A 45 -6.37 0.52 -19.86
CA ASP A 45 -7.48 0.72 -20.79
C ASP A 45 -7.41 2.14 -21.39
N LYS A 46 -7.21 2.21 -22.69
CA LYS A 46 -7.21 3.45 -23.45
C LYS A 46 -8.59 3.65 -24.02
N ASN A 47 -9.38 4.46 -23.39
CA ASN A 47 -10.70 4.76 -23.89
C ASN A 47 -10.81 6.24 -24.22
N TRP A 48 -11.22 6.51 -25.45
CA TRP A 48 -11.64 7.84 -25.87
C TRP A 48 -13.14 8.00 -25.64
N ASN A 49 -13.52 9.02 -24.90
CA ASN A 49 -14.92 9.41 -24.79
C ASN A 49 -15.17 10.63 -25.67
N PRO A 50 -15.87 10.49 -26.80
CA PRO A 50 -16.14 11.61 -27.69
C PRO A 50 -16.98 12.72 -27.07
N SER A 51 -17.87 12.37 -26.13
CA SER A 51 -18.73 13.33 -25.44
C SER A 51 -17.94 14.25 -24.53
N ASP A 52 -16.96 13.69 -23.83
CA ASP A 52 -16.14 14.42 -22.88
C ASP A 52 -14.89 15.05 -23.50
N LYS A 53 -14.49 14.59 -24.69
CA LYS A 53 -13.25 14.96 -25.37
C LYS A 53 -11.98 14.68 -24.53
N PHE A 54 -11.99 13.60 -23.75
CA PHE A 54 -10.87 13.16 -22.92
C PHE A 54 -10.46 11.74 -23.26
N TRP A 55 -9.16 11.48 -23.14
CA TRP A 55 -8.63 10.13 -23.06
C TRP A 55 -8.68 9.64 -21.61
N THR A 56 -9.26 8.48 -21.38
CA THR A 56 -9.19 7.83 -20.08
C THR A 56 -8.01 6.90 -20.03
N ILE A 57 -7.12 7.10 -19.07
CA ILE A 57 -5.91 6.32 -18.88
C ILE A 57 -5.81 5.81 -17.44
N LYS A 58 -5.30 4.59 -17.26
CA LYS A 58 -4.86 4.10 -15.97
C LYS A 58 -3.40 4.43 -15.77
N VAL A 59 -3.04 4.94 -14.62
CA VAL A 59 -1.67 5.38 -14.33
C VAL A 59 -1.16 4.73 -13.05
N SER A 60 0.14 4.46 -13.01
CA SER A 60 0.85 4.08 -11.79
C SER A 60 0.89 5.25 -10.80
N ALA A 61 1.20 4.95 -9.54
CA ALA A 61 1.34 5.97 -8.51
C ALA A 61 2.45 6.99 -8.83
N LYS A 62 3.54 6.55 -9.47
CA LYS A 62 4.64 7.42 -9.91
C LYS A 62 4.20 8.36 -11.03
N ASN A 63 3.47 7.85 -12.01
CA ASN A 63 2.89 8.67 -13.07
C ASN A 63 1.83 9.63 -12.54
N LEU A 64 0.99 9.19 -11.58
CA LEU A 64 0.04 10.06 -10.90
C LEU A 64 0.76 11.23 -10.22
N ARG A 65 1.81 10.95 -9.45
CA ARG A 65 2.62 11.99 -8.80
C ARG A 65 3.20 12.96 -9.82
N TYR A 66 3.75 12.45 -10.92
CA TYR A 66 4.30 13.28 -12.00
C TYR A 66 3.23 14.20 -12.61
N ILE A 67 2.06 13.67 -12.94
CA ILE A 67 0.95 14.45 -13.50
C ILE A 67 0.47 15.54 -12.54
N THR A 68 0.42 15.26 -11.23
CA THR A 68 -0.27 16.12 -10.26
C THR A 68 0.65 17.02 -9.44
N LYS A 69 1.94 16.71 -9.33
CA LYS A 69 2.85 17.35 -8.38
C LYS A 69 4.17 17.82 -8.96
N ASP A 70 4.60 17.28 -10.09
CA ASP A 70 5.90 17.63 -10.65
C ASP A 70 5.81 18.96 -11.41
N LYS A 71 6.64 19.91 -10.99
CA LYS A 71 6.69 21.25 -11.64
C LYS A 71 7.21 21.23 -13.08
N LYS A 72 7.96 20.19 -13.45
CA LYS A 72 8.48 20.00 -14.82
C LYS A 72 7.53 19.20 -15.71
N SER A 73 6.40 18.79 -15.17
CA SER A 73 5.40 18.00 -15.88
C SER A 73 4.73 18.86 -16.98
N PRO A 74 4.59 18.35 -18.19
CA PRO A 74 3.83 19.02 -19.25
C PRO A 74 2.31 18.90 -19.03
N PHE A 75 1.87 18.36 -17.88
CA PHE A 75 0.47 18.21 -17.53
C PHE A 75 0.00 19.39 -16.69
N THR A 76 -1.11 19.98 -17.11
CA THR A 76 -1.84 20.97 -16.31
C THR A 76 -3.06 20.31 -15.68
N LEU A 77 -3.07 20.18 -14.38
CA LEU A 77 -4.18 19.58 -13.65
C LEU A 77 -5.41 20.51 -13.74
N ILE A 78 -6.56 19.98 -14.19
CA ILE A 78 -7.84 20.67 -14.15
C ILE A 78 -8.53 20.41 -12.81
N ASN A 79 -8.65 19.12 -12.46
CA ASN A 79 -9.18 18.68 -11.18
C ASN A 79 -8.56 17.33 -10.79
N GLY A 80 -8.60 17.00 -9.52
CA GLY A 80 -8.10 15.71 -9.05
C GLY A 80 -8.53 15.41 -7.63
N LYS A 81 -8.95 14.16 -7.43
CA LYS A 81 -9.27 13.59 -6.12
C LYS A 81 -8.68 12.19 -6.03
N MET A 82 -8.00 11.87 -4.93
CA MET A 82 -7.65 10.50 -4.52
C MET A 82 -7.43 9.50 -5.68
N GLY A 83 -6.42 9.72 -6.49
CA GLY A 83 -6.03 8.78 -7.55
C GLY A 83 -6.83 8.86 -8.84
N LYS A 84 -7.69 9.85 -9.00
CA LYS A 84 -8.39 10.14 -10.26
C LYS A 84 -8.49 11.63 -10.50
N GLY A 85 -8.58 12.04 -11.74
CA GLY A 85 -8.75 13.45 -12.09
C GLY A 85 -8.69 13.69 -13.59
N GLU A 86 -8.64 14.95 -13.92
CA GLU A 86 -8.56 15.46 -15.28
C GLU A 86 -7.35 16.38 -15.40
N ALA A 87 -6.62 16.25 -16.48
CA ALA A 87 -5.50 17.11 -16.79
C ALA A 87 -5.41 17.37 -18.29
N VAL A 88 -4.72 18.44 -18.64
CA VAL A 88 -4.33 18.75 -20.02
C VAL A 88 -2.86 18.46 -20.19
N TYR A 89 -2.53 17.64 -21.16
CA TYR A 89 -1.16 17.40 -21.62
C TYR A 89 -0.82 18.39 -22.72
N THR A 90 0.21 19.17 -22.52
CA THR A 90 0.64 20.20 -23.46
C THR A 90 2.09 20.01 -23.82
N VAL A 91 2.40 19.93 -25.11
CA VAL A 91 3.76 19.92 -25.64
C VAL A 91 3.90 21.15 -26.54
N PRO A 92 5.06 21.85 -26.55
CA PRO A 92 5.29 22.93 -27.47
C PRO A 92 4.94 22.54 -28.91
N ASP A 93 4.31 23.44 -29.63
CA ASP A 93 3.89 23.29 -31.05
C ASP A 93 2.88 22.16 -31.32
N LYS A 94 2.24 21.59 -30.30
CA LYS A 94 1.19 20.59 -30.44
C LYS A 94 -0.11 21.03 -29.79
N LYS A 95 -1.22 20.54 -30.33
CA LYS A 95 -2.53 20.77 -29.70
C LYS A 95 -2.61 20.05 -28.35
N PRO A 96 -3.14 20.69 -27.31
CA PRO A 96 -3.27 20.07 -26.00
C PRO A 96 -4.25 18.89 -26.04
N ILE A 97 -3.96 17.87 -25.23
CA ILE A 97 -4.73 16.64 -25.14
C ILE A 97 -5.35 16.56 -23.74
N GLY A 98 -6.69 16.47 -23.67
CA GLY A 98 -7.38 16.21 -22.42
C GLY A 98 -7.27 14.74 -22.00
N ILE A 99 -6.90 14.51 -20.76
CA ILE A 99 -6.85 13.19 -20.17
C ILE A 99 -7.67 13.11 -18.88
N LYS A 100 -8.43 12.02 -18.74
CA LYS A 100 -8.96 11.55 -17.46
C LYS A 100 -8.07 10.44 -16.98
N PHE A 101 -7.51 10.58 -15.81
CA PHE A 101 -6.62 9.57 -15.26
C PHE A 101 -7.24 8.90 -14.03
N THR A 102 -6.97 7.62 -13.89
CA THR A 102 -7.31 6.84 -12.70
C THR A 102 -6.18 5.91 -12.37
N THR A 103 -5.92 5.72 -11.07
CA THR A 103 -4.92 4.76 -10.61
C THR A 103 -5.46 3.35 -10.61
N VAL A 104 -4.57 2.39 -10.72
CA VAL A 104 -4.90 0.99 -10.49
C VAL A 104 -5.01 0.76 -8.99
N ASN A 105 -6.22 0.48 -8.51
CA ASN A 105 -6.50 0.30 -7.08
C ASN A 105 -6.56 -1.17 -6.66
N GLN A 106 -6.56 -2.09 -7.57
CA GLN A 106 -6.51 -3.51 -7.24
C GLN A 106 -5.45 -4.16 -8.09
N SER A 107 -4.41 -4.58 -7.44
CA SER A 107 -3.58 -5.62 -8.01
C SER A 107 -4.13 -6.98 -7.56
N LYS A 108 -3.87 -8.00 -8.35
CA LYS A 108 -3.96 -9.40 -7.92
C LYS A 108 -2.86 -9.74 -6.90
N THR A 109 -2.43 -8.75 -6.11
CA THR A 109 -1.37 -8.91 -5.13
C THR A 109 -1.86 -9.73 -3.97
N ASN A 110 -1.03 -10.65 -3.55
CA ASN A 110 -1.22 -11.45 -2.36
C ASN A 110 -1.32 -10.53 -1.12
N THR A 111 -2.24 -10.78 -0.23
CA THR A 111 -2.40 -10.09 1.06
C THR A 111 -1.06 -10.03 1.81
N ALA A 112 -0.27 -11.09 1.75
CA ALA A 112 1.06 -11.12 2.35
C ALA A 112 2.01 -10.02 1.83
N ASP A 113 1.99 -9.69 0.55
CA ASP A 113 2.84 -8.63 0.00
C ASP A 113 2.38 -7.24 0.46
N GLN A 114 1.07 -7.08 0.69
CA GLN A 114 0.49 -5.86 1.23
C GLN A 114 0.92 -5.64 2.69
N GLU A 115 0.87 -6.67 3.51
CA GLU A 115 1.30 -6.65 4.91
C GLU A 115 2.82 -6.45 5.03
N ARG A 116 3.62 -7.10 4.16
CA ARG A 116 5.07 -6.84 4.05
C ARG A 116 5.37 -5.40 3.70
N GLY A 117 4.55 -4.80 2.82
CA GLY A 117 4.65 -3.38 2.48
C GLY A 117 4.44 -2.49 3.71
N SER A 118 3.44 -2.77 4.55
CA SER A 118 3.21 -2.07 5.83
C SER A 118 4.41 -2.22 6.76
N SER A 119 4.89 -3.45 6.97
CA SER A 119 6.08 -3.72 7.79
C SER A 119 7.30 -2.94 7.32
N PHE A 120 7.51 -2.90 6.01
CA PHE A 120 8.63 -2.17 5.41
C PHE A 120 8.51 -0.65 5.63
N ILE A 121 7.33 -0.07 5.42
CA ILE A 121 7.09 1.37 5.66
C ILE A 121 7.27 1.72 7.14
N PHE A 122 6.80 0.87 8.06
CA PHE A 122 7.01 1.07 9.49
C PHE A 122 8.50 1.10 9.85
N GLY A 123 9.28 0.15 9.31
CA GLY A 123 10.73 0.15 9.48
C GLY A 123 11.41 1.41 8.92
N GLN A 124 10.99 1.88 7.74
CA GLN A 124 11.52 3.13 7.18
C GLN A 124 11.19 4.34 8.08
N SER A 125 9.98 4.39 8.60
CA SER A 125 9.52 5.53 9.39
C SER A 125 10.11 5.56 10.79
N LEU A 126 10.16 4.40 11.45
CA LEU A 126 10.62 4.31 12.84
C LEU A 126 12.15 4.22 12.93
N ASN A 127 12.76 3.29 12.22
CA ASN A 127 14.19 2.99 12.37
C ASN A 127 15.07 3.94 11.55
N ASN A 128 14.62 4.32 10.34
CA ASN A 128 15.36 5.19 9.44
C ASN A 128 14.88 6.65 9.50
N ASN A 129 13.97 6.96 10.41
CA ASN A 129 13.43 8.31 10.63
C ASN A 129 12.83 8.97 9.37
N LYS A 130 12.34 8.16 8.42
CA LYS A 130 11.68 8.64 7.21
C LYS A 130 10.20 8.90 7.48
N LYS A 131 9.86 10.09 7.95
CA LYS A 131 8.47 10.49 8.22
C LYS A 131 7.81 10.96 6.93
N PHE A 132 7.07 10.09 6.29
CA PHE A 132 6.29 10.45 5.12
C PHE A 132 5.07 11.28 5.53
N LYS A 133 4.84 12.41 4.86
CA LYS A 133 3.72 13.34 5.12
C LYS A 133 2.51 13.01 4.24
N SER A 134 2.71 12.18 3.23
CA SER A 134 1.68 11.80 2.26
C SER A 134 2.12 10.56 1.47
N TRP A 135 1.20 9.98 0.71
CA TRP A 135 1.50 8.88 -0.19
C TRP A 135 2.53 9.26 -1.27
N ASP A 136 2.50 10.50 -1.75
CA ASP A 136 3.42 10.97 -2.79
C ASP A 136 4.85 11.15 -2.28
N ASP A 137 5.04 11.39 -1.00
CA ASP A 137 6.37 11.34 -0.37
C ASP A 137 6.96 9.93 -0.43
N ILE A 138 6.13 8.90 -0.18
CA ILE A 138 6.56 7.49 -0.32
C ILE A 138 7.02 7.23 -1.75
N VAL A 139 6.25 7.69 -2.74
CA VAL A 139 6.58 7.51 -4.16
C VAL A 139 7.82 8.32 -4.58
N ALA A 140 8.04 9.46 -3.95
CA ALA A 140 9.20 10.33 -4.23
C ALA A 140 10.50 9.79 -3.63
N ASP A 141 10.41 8.99 -2.56
CA ASP A 141 11.59 8.49 -1.87
C ASP A 141 12.33 7.46 -2.71
N LYS A 142 13.59 7.79 -3.07
CA LYS A 142 14.42 7.00 -4.00
C LYS A 142 14.83 5.63 -3.47
N ASP A 143 14.82 5.44 -2.15
CA ASP A 143 15.21 4.19 -1.51
C ASP A 143 14.00 3.32 -1.18
N THR A 144 12.88 3.95 -0.83
CA THR A 144 11.67 3.26 -0.36
C THR A 144 10.83 2.75 -1.51
N PHE A 145 10.48 3.61 -2.45
CA PHE A 145 9.57 3.23 -3.53
C PHE A 145 10.08 2.11 -4.43
N PRO A 146 11.36 2.09 -4.87
CA PRO A 146 11.88 0.98 -5.65
C PRO A 146 11.84 -0.37 -4.91
N LYS A 147 11.97 -0.37 -3.59
CA LYS A 147 11.87 -1.60 -2.78
C LYS A 147 10.42 -2.09 -2.71
N LEU A 148 9.45 -1.17 -2.58
CA LEU A 148 8.03 -1.53 -2.69
C LEU A 148 7.70 -2.11 -4.07
N VAL A 149 8.17 -1.49 -5.16
CA VAL A 149 7.99 -2.00 -6.52
C VAL A 149 8.54 -3.42 -6.68
N ARG A 150 9.70 -3.71 -6.09
CA ARG A 150 10.27 -5.07 -6.09
C ARG A 150 9.42 -6.05 -5.28
N LEU A 151 8.93 -5.63 -4.11
CA LEU A 151 8.06 -6.43 -3.26
C LEU A 151 6.78 -6.84 -4.00
N PHE A 152 6.17 -5.91 -4.72
CA PHE A 152 4.96 -6.14 -5.49
C PHE A 152 5.20 -6.75 -6.88
N LYS A 153 6.47 -6.94 -7.26
CA LYS A 153 6.87 -7.42 -8.60
C LYS A 153 6.24 -6.59 -9.73
N GLY A 154 6.08 -5.29 -9.49
CA GLY A 154 5.45 -4.37 -10.41
C GLY A 154 4.81 -3.17 -9.73
N ASP A 155 3.66 -2.74 -10.23
CA ASP A 155 2.96 -1.57 -9.72
C ASP A 155 2.50 -1.76 -8.27
N VAL A 156 2.84 -0.79 -7.42
CA VAL A 156 2.31 -0.71 -6.06
C VAL A 156 0.89 -0.16 -6.13
N PRO A 157 -0.12 -0.89 -5.60
CA PRO A 157 -1.49 -0.42 -5.64
C PRO A 157 -1.64 0.92 -4.93
N PHE A 158 -2.30 1.86 -5.58
CA PHE A 158 -2.44 3.22 -5.06
C PHE A 158 -3.19 3.29 -3.73
N ASP A 159 -4.23 2.49 -3.59
CA ASP A 159 -5.02 2.38 -2.37
C ASP A 159 -4.20 1.84 -1.18
N TRP A 160 -3.20 1.01 -1.45
CA TRP A 160 -2.24 0.57 -0.44
C TRP A 160 -1.20 1.63 -0.09
N LEU A 161 -0.74 2.45 -1.03
CA LEU A 161 0.12 3.59 -0.71
C LEU A 161 -0.56 4.58 0.24
N ILE A 162 -1.85 4.83 0.03
CA ILE A 162 -2.65 5.66 0.94
C ILE A 162 -2.76 4.98 2.31
N SER A 163 -3.03 3.68 2.32
CA SER A 163 -3.13 2.89 3.55
C SER A 163 -1.82 2.89 4.33
N TYR A 164 -0.68 2.69 3.67
CA TYR A 164 0.64 2.73 4.29
C TYR A 164 0.93 4.06 4.97
N TYR A 165 0.62 5.16 4.29
CA TYR A 165 0.76 6.48 4.87
C TYR A 165 -0.12 6.66 6.12
N ALA A 166 -1.39 6.29 6.04
CA ALA A 166 -2.32 6.42 7.15
C ALA A 166 -1.93 5.51 8.35
N GLN A 167 -1.54 4.27 8.07
CA GLN A 167 -1.09 3.32 9.08
C GLN A 167 0.21 3.78 9.77
N GLN A 168 1.19 4.28 8.99
CA GLN A 168 2.43 4.83 9.52
C GLN A 168 2.16 5.99 10.48
N LYS A 169 1.24 6.90 10.12
CA LYS A 169 0.89 8.03 10.95
C LYS A 169 0.36 7.57 12.30
N ILE A 170 -0.60 6.65 12.31
CA ILE A 170 -1.16 6.08 13.55
C ILE A 170 -0.10 5.33 14.36
N LEU A 171 0.77 4.57 13.69
CA LEU A 171 1.86 3.88 14.38
C LEU A 171 2.75 4.85 15.15
N LEU A 172 3.11 5.97 14.54
CA LEU A 172 4.00 6.96 15.14
C LEU A 172 3.30 7.82 16.21
N ASP A 173 2.03 8.16 15.99
CA ASP A 173 1.30 9.09 16.85
C ASP A 173 0.67 8.40 18.06
N GLU A 174 0.08 7.20 17.87
CA GLU A 174 -0.71 6.49 18.90
C GLU A 174 0.03 5.29 19.49
N VAL A 175 0.50 4.38 18.65
CA VAL A 175 1.18 3.15 19.13
C VAL A 175 2.55 3.45 19.71
N GLN A 176 3.28 4.39 19.10
CA GLN A 176 4.58 4.88 19.55
C GLN A 176 5.55 3.73 19.91
N PRO A 177 5.84 2.79 19.01
CA PRO A 177 6.75 1.71 19.29
C PRO A 177 8.17 2.24 19.55
N VAL A 178 8.97 1.47 20.26
CA VAL A 178 10.37 1.84 20.52
C VAL A 178 11.18 1.82 19.23
N ARG A 179 12.12 2.76 19.08
CA ARG A 179 13.03 2.78 17.92
C ARG A 179 13.86 1.51 17.85
N VAL A 180 14.31 1.18 16.63
CA VAL A 180 15.08 -0.05 16.37
C VAL A 180 14.26 -1.32 16.63
N SER A 181 12.97 -1.25 16.37
CA SER A 181 12.09 -2.43 16.38
C SER A 181 12.22 -3.22 15.08
N LYS A 182 12.04 -4.52 15.20
CA LYS A 182 11.84 -5.43 14.07
C LYS A 182 10.34 -5.53 13.76
N PHE A 183 10.02 -5.68 12.49
CA PHE A 183 8.64 -5.83 12.03
C PHE A 183 8.51 -7.16 11.30
N ASN A 184 8.00 -8.18 11.98
CA ASN A 184 7.93 -9.54 11.46
C ASN A 184 6.52 -9.84 10.92
N ARG A 185 6.44 -10.01 9.60
CA ARG A 185 5.26 -10.58 8.95
C ARG A 185 5.43 -12.08 8.73
N ASP A 186 6.66 -12.52 8.43
CA ASP A 186 7.05 -13.91 8.15
C ASP A 186 8.27 -14.28 8.96
N GLY A 187 8.40 -15.54 9.29
CA GLY A 187 9.54 -16.07 10.04
C GLY A 187 9.59 -15.61 11.51
N GLY A 188 10.71 -15.86 12.15
CA GLY A 188 11.00 -15.37 13.50
C GLY A 188 9.88 -15.62 14.49
N PHE A 189 9.48 -14.58 15.20
CA PHE A 189 8.46 -14.63 16.25
C PHE A 189 7.11 -15.11 15.74
N MET A 190 6.69 -14.70 14.53
CA MET A 190 5.43 -15.13 13.92
C MET A 190 5.37 -16.66 13.77
N ASP A 191 6.41 -17.25 13.23
CA ASP A 191 6.51 -18.70 13.04
C ASP A 191 6.55 -19.43 14.38
N PHE A 192 7.29 -18.88 15.34
CA PHE A 192 7.40 -19.43 16.68
C PHE A 192 6.02 -19.52 17.36
N ILE A 193 5.29 -18.40 17.43
CA ILE A 193 3.97 -18.35 18.05
C ILE A 193 2.98 -19.30 17.36
N THR A 194 2.94 -19.30 16.04
CA THR A 194 2.08 -20.22 15.28
C THR A 194 2.37 -21.68 15.58
N LYS A 195 3.64 -22.06 15.65
CA LYS A 195 4.06 -23.43 15.99
C LYS A 195 3.74 -23.79 17.43
N LEU A 196 3.97 -22.87 18.37
CA LEU A 196 3.68 -23.08 19.78
C LEU A 196 2.18 -23.36 19.99
N ILE A 197 1.33 -22.52 19.43
CA ILE A 197 -0.12 -22.64 19.55
C ILE A 197 -0.62 -23.94 18.93
N SER A 198 -0.18 -24.25 17.74
CA SER A 198 -0.57 -25.49 17.06
C SER A 198 -0.13 -26.73 17.82
N ARG A 199 1.11 -26.75 18.32
CA ARG A 199 1.66 -27.89 19.05
C ARG A 199 0.99 -28.09 20.41
N LYS A 200 0.85 -27.00 21.17
CA LYS A 200 0.42 -27.07 22.60
C LYS A 200 -1.10 -27.06 22.75
N PHE A 201 -1.78 -26.18 22.01
CA PHE A 201 -3.23 -25.97 22.18
C PHE A 201 -4.07 -26.57 21.04
N LYS A 202 -3.43 -27.23 20.06
CA LYS A 202 -4.10 -27.86 18.90
C LYS A 202 -4.92 -26.89 18.04
N ILE A 203 -4.58 -25.60 18.09
CA ILE A 203 -5.18 -24.56 17.24
C ILE A 203 -4.40 -24.50 15.93
N THR A 204 -4.96 -25.05 14.87
CA THR A 204 -4.30 -25.19 13.57
C THR A 204 -4.57 -24.03 12.61
N LYS A 205 -5.68 -23.30 12.83
CA LYS A 205 -5.99 -22.10 12.06
C LYS A 205 -5.50 -20.87 12.80
N LYS A 206 -4.52 -20.17 12.22
CA LYS A 206 -3.91 -18.96 12.80
C LYS A 206 -4.97 -17.94 13.21
N ASP A 207 -5.91 -17.64 12.31
CA ASP A 207 -6.92 -16.60 12.52
C ASP A 207 -7.89 -16.86 13.67
N ASN A 208 -7.90 -18.08 14.21
CA ASN A 208 -8.77 -18.42 15.36
C ASN A 208 -8.24 -17.87 16.70
N TRP A 209 -6.96 -17.54 16.78
CA TRP A 209 -6.35 -17.05 18.01
C TRP A 209 -5.42 -15.85 17.78
N ASP A 210 -4.58 -15.88 16.74
CA ASP A 210 -3.61 -14.84 16.43
C ASP A 210 -4.11 -13.98 15.26
N PRO A 211 -4.80 -12.87 15.53
CA PRO A 211 -5.25 -11.95 14.49
C PRO A 211 -4.13 -11.05 13.99
N ALA A 212 -2.91 -11.15 14.55
CA ALA A 212 -1.81 -10.28 14.17
C ALA A 212 -1.31 -10.59 12.76
N ASP A 213 -1.29 -9.58 11.92
CA ASP A 213 -0.69 -9.62 10.59
C ASP A 213 0.81 -9.34 10.64
N ILE A 214 1.23 -8.56 11.66
CA ILE A 214 2.62 -8.18 11.91
C ILE A 214 2.91 -8.25 13.41
N TRP A 215 4.10 -8.71 13.76
CA TRP A 215 4.65 -8.57 15.10
C TRP A 215 5.74 -7.49 15.11
N ILE A 216 5.61 -6.50 15.98
CA ILE A 216 6.60 -5.47 16.25
C ILE A 216 7.38 -5.93 17.47
N ILE A 217 8.70 -6.06 17.32
CA ILE A 217 9.57 -6.61 18.35
C ILE A 217 10.71 -5.62 18.60
N HIS A 218 10.84 -5.20 19.85
CA HIS A 218 11.95 -4.38 20.31
C HIS A 218 12.95 -5.25 21.07
N GLY A 219 14.24 -5.09 20.76
CA GLY A 219 15.31 -5.84 21.43
C GLY A 219 15.59 -7.22 20.83
N ASP A 220 15.98 -8.16 21.66
CA ASP A 220 16.37 -9.50 21.22
C ASP A 220 15.16 -10.44 21.15
N GLU A 221 14.75 -10.72 19.93
CA GLU A 221 13.64 -11.63 19.61
C GLU A 221 13.84 -13.03 20.24
N ARG A 222 15.08 -13.52 20.28
CA ARG A 222 15.38 -14.84 20.85
C ARG A 222 15.15 -14.88 22.35
N GLN A 223 15.44 -13.80 23.05
CA GLN A 223 15.18 -13.68 24.48
C GLN A 223 13.68 -13.85 24.79
N TYR A 224 12.81 -13.19 24.01
CA TYR A 224 11.37 -13.32 24.19
C TYR A 224 10.84 -14.70 23.83
N ILE A 225 11.35 -15.31 22.77
CA ILE A 225 11.03 -16.70 22.41
C ILE A 225 11.40 -17.63 23.56
N ASN A 226 12.63 -17.57 24.08
CA ASN A 226 13.07 -18.41 25.19
C ASN A 226 12.26 -18.18 26.45
N GLN A 227 11.91 -16.94 26.78
CA GLN A 227 11.07 -16.62 27.93
C GLN A 227 9.69 -17.26 27.80
N ILE A 228 9.06 -17.19 26.63
CA ILE A 228 7.76 -17.81 26.39
C ILE A 228 7.89 -19.33 26.42
N GLU A 229 8.90 -19.92 25.81
CA GLU A 229 9.13 -21.37 25.85
C GLU A 229 9.25 -21.88 27.28
N GLN A 230 10.11 -21.27 28.08
CA GLN A 230 10.30 -21.62 29.49
C GLN A 230 9.00 -21.49 30.29
N SER A 231 8.25 -20.41 30.09
CA SER A 231 6.99 -20.20 30.79
C SER A 231 5.91 -21.19 30.35
N MET A 232 6.02 -21.70 29.13
CA MET A 232 5.05 -22.65 28.54
C MET A 232 5.55 -24.12 28.62
N GLU A 233 6.60 -24.40 29.37
CA GLU A 233 7.04 -25.78 29.62
C GLU A 233 6.03 -26.54 30.50
N GLY A 234 5.87 -27.83 30.21
CA GLY A 234 4.98 -28.71 30.95
C GLY A 234 3.56 -28.84 30.35
N PRO A 235 2.77 -29.75 30.90
CA PRO A 235 1.50 -30.15 30.30
C PRO A 235 0.28 -29.28 30.71
N HIS A 236 0.40 -28.46 31.74
CA HIS A 236 -0.74 -27.81 32.38
C HIS A 236 -0.94 -26.34 32.02
N GLN A 237 0.00 -25.73 31.29
CA GLN A 237 -0.13 -24.33 30.92
C GLN A 237 -1.27 -24.10 29.92
N THR A 238 -2.00 -23.03 30.16
CA THR A 238 -3.18 -22.64 29.41
C THR A 238 -2.88 -21.57 28.38
N ILE A 239 -3.78 -21.40 27.43
CA ILE A 239 -3.72 -20.31 26.46
C ILE A 239 -3.91 -18.94 27.14
N GLY A 240 -4.61 -18.90 28.29
CA GLY A 240 -4.76 -17.70 29.12
C GLY A 240 -3.42 -17.20 29.65
N GLU A 241 -2.57 -18.09 30.16
CA GLU A 241 -1.23 -17.74 30.64
C GLU A 241 -0.34 -17.22 29.49
N LEU A 242 -0.42 -17.81 28.29
CA LEU A 242 0.27 -17.28 27.12
C LEU A 242 -0.22 -15.86 26.79
N ASN A 243 -1.52 -15.63 26.83
CA ASN A 243 -2.09 -14.31 26.61
C ASN A 243 -1.62 -13.29 27.65
N ASP A 244 -1.49 -13.68 28.92
CA ASP A 244 -1.01 -12.79 29.97
C ASP A 244 0.46 -12.41 29.79
N ILE A 245 1.30 -13.37 29.37
CA ILE A 245 2.71 -13.11 29.01
C ILE A 245 2.77 -12.09 27.86
N LEU A 246 2.01 -12.32 26.80
CA LEU A 246 1.99 -11.42 25.63
C LEU A 246 1.44 -10.04 25.96
N ARG A 247 0.41 -9.94 26.82
CA ARG A 247 -0.08 -8.65 27.35
C ARG A 247 0.98 -7.91 28.15
N GLY A 248 1.73 -8.63 28.98
CA GLY A 248 2.85 -8.05 29.72
C GLY A 248 3.92 -7.48 28.79
N MET A 249 4.30 -8.23 27.77
CA MET A 249 5.27 -7.78 26.75
C MET A 249 4.74 -6.59 25.95
N PHE A 250 3.46 -6.58 25.60
CA PHE A 250 2.80 -5.45 24.92
C PHE A 250 2.86 -4.18 25.76
N ARG A 251 2.49 -4.25 27.05
CA ARG A 251 2.52 -3.09 27.95
C ARG A 251 3.93 -2.49 28.10
N ARG A 252 4.95 -3.33 28.05
CA ARG A 252 6.36 -2.90 28.07
C ARG A 252 6.89 -2.51 26.68
N LYS A 253 6.06 -2.58 25.64
CA LYS A 253 6.43 -2.31 24.23
C LYS A 253 7.56 -3.21 23.72
N GLU A 254 7.69 -4.38 24.26
CA GLU A 254 8.69 -5.39 23.89
C GLU A 254 8.26 -6.20 22.66
N VAL A 255 7.02 -6.71 22.72
CA VAL A 255 6.41 -7.51 21.64
C VAL A 255 4.96 -7.08 21.48
N MET A 256 4.61 -6.65 20.28
CA MET A 256 3.27 -6.14 19.98
C MET A 256 2.73 -6.78 18.70
N GLY A 257 1.61 -7.49 18.81
CA GLY A 257 0.87 -7.97 17.65
C GLY A 257 -0.01 -6.87 17.08
N VAL A 258 0.04 -6.68 15.77
CA VAL A 258 -0.74 -5.66 15.05
C VAL A 258 -1.55 -6.31 13.94
N SER A 259 -2.87 -6.15 13.98
CA SER A 259 -3.74 -6.51 12.87
C SER A 259 -3.95 -5.30 11.97
N LEU A 260 -3.66 -5.50 10.69
CA LEU A 260 -3.72 -4.45 9.69
C LEU A 260 -5.04 -4.47 8.95
N LYS A 261 -5.67 -3.33 8.88
CA LYS A 261 -6.82 -3.15 7.99
C LYS A 261 -6.45 -2.17 6.91
N LYS A 262 -6.85 -2.49 5.67
CA LYS A 262 -6.75 -1.55 4.57
C LYS A 262 -7.59 -0.33 4.90
N THR A 263 -6.96 0.82 4.98
CA THR A 263 -7.60 2.07 5.34
C THR A 263 -7.67 3.02 4.16
N GLY A 264 -8.57 4.00 4.24
CA GLY A 264 -8.55 5.15 3.35
C GLY A 264 -7.55 6.21 3.81
N LYS A 265 -7.96 7.48 3.79
CA LYS A 265 -7.11 8.60 4.22
C LYS A 265 -6.78 8.62 5.71
N VAL A 266 -7.63 8.02 6.51
CA VAL A 266 -7.54 8.00 7.96
C VAL A 266 -7.49 6.55 8.42
N ALA A 267 -6.52 6.22 9.25
CA ALA A 267 -6.46 4.98 9.99
C ALA A 267 -6.98 5.23 11.41
N TYR A 268 -7.47 4.20 12.04
CA TYR A 268 -7.88 4.20 13.43
C TYR A 268 -7.05 3.18 14.19
N TYR A 269 -6.78 3.49 15.43
CA TYR A 269 -6.10 2.60 16.37
C TYR A 269 -7.12 2.12 17.40
N GLU A 270 -7.10 0.83 17.66
CA GLU A 270 -7.91 0.19 18.68
C GLU A 270 -7.09 -0.91 19.37
N GLU A 271 -7.10 -0.90 20.68
CA GLU A 271 -6.50 -1.96 21.47
C GLU A 271 -7.53 -3.07 21.71
N VAL A 272 -7.21 -4.27 21.22
CA VAL A 272 -8.11 -5.43 21.32
C VAL A 272 -7.46 -6.46 22.23
N ASN A 273 -8.27 -7.09 23.11
CA ASN A 273 -7.84 -8.14 24.03
C ASN A 273 -6.79 -7.73 25.08
N LEU A 274 -6.63 -6.43 25.34
CA LEU A 274 -5.71 -5.90 26.35
C LEU A 274 -6.41 -5.56 27.67
N SER A 275 -7.71 -5.37 27.67
CA SER A 275 -8.51 -5.25 28.89
C SER A 275 -8.60 -6.61 29.59
N GLY A 276 -8.19 -6.68 30.84
CA GLY A 276 -8.22 -7.91 31.67
C GLY A 276 -9.63 -8.40 32.06
N MET A 277 -10.67 -7.92 31.39
CA MET A 277 -12.02 -8.44 31.57
C MET A 277 -12.34 -9.38 30.41
N ILE A 278 -12.16 -10.68 30.67
CA ILE A 278 -12.99 -11.67 30.00
C ILE A 278 -14.38 -11.45 30.62
N PRO A 279 -15.44 -11.17 29.86
CA PRO A 279 -16.78 -11.25 30.40
C PRO A 279 -16.95 -12.68 30.94
N ASP A 280 -17.26 -12.81 32.20
CA ASP A 280 -17.72 -14.07 32.79
C ASP A 280 -18.93 -14.54 31.98
N THR A 281 -18.75 -15.62 31.20
CA THR A 281 -19.84 -16.33 30.52
C THR A 281 -20.35 -17.43 31.39
#